data_10f27a1d3a67d401b152df946454ed19
#
_entry.id   10f27a1d3a67d401b152df946454ed19
#
_cell.length_a   1.000
_cell.length_b   1.000
_cell.length_c   1.000
_cell.angle_alpha   90.00
_cell.angle_beta   90.00
_cell.angle_gamma   90.00
#
_symmetry.space_group_name_H-M   'P 1'
#
loop_
_entity.id
_entity.type
_entity.pdbx_description
1 polymer ?
#
loop_
_entity_poly.entity_id
_entity_poly.type
_entity_poly.pdbx_seq_one_letter_code
_entity_poly.pdbx_strand_id
1 'polypeptide(L)'
;MELQFNNKNTKVQQLTDYIQKSIAARELKVGDKLPSINQLSQRFHLSRDTVFKAFVDLKSRGIIDSVHGKNYYVASHTKNILLLLDEYTPFKEVLYNTLRERLPSYYEIDLWFHQYNEHLFNQIINNSVGIHNSYLVMNYHNERFSKILTRIDKKKLLLLDFGKFDKDGYSYVCQDFDEAFYNALETIKARLKRYRKLFFVFNKHHKHPQSSKEYFSKFCIDNNLPFEIIDEITDKTSILKKAFYLVIKQEDLVTIIRKGRLEQLKAGSDYGLLAYNENPFYEVIENGIASIGVNWEQMGNLAANFIINEDPVQEFLPTEIILRDSL
;
A
#
# COMPACT_ATOMS: atom_id res chain seq x y z
N MET A 1 -13.51 -35.22 -2.91
CA MET A 1 -14.75 -34.53 -3.42
C MET A 1 -15.10 -35.06 -4.80
N GLU A 2 -16.41 -35.21 -5.13
CA GLU A 2 -16.85 -35.49 -6.50
C GLU A 2 -17.07 -34.18 -7.24
N LEU A 3 -16.53 -34.05 -8.47
CA LEU A 3 -16.75 -32.91 -9.32
C LEU A 3 -18.04 -33.11 -10.12
N GLN A 4 -19.07 -32.28 -9.86
CA GLN A 4 -20.29 -32.22 -10.65
C GLN A 4 -20.24 -31.00 -11.55
N PHE A 5 -20.29 -31.22 -12.87
CA PHE A 5 -20.26 -30.14 -13.85
C PHE A 5 -21.61 -29.43 -13.94
N ASN A 6 -21.57 -28.11 -14.08
CA ASN A 6 -22.73 -27.26 -14.30
C ASN A 6 -22.58 -26.43 -15.60
N ASN A 7 -23.65 -25.72 -15.98
CA ASN A 7 -23.66 -24.93 -17.23
C ASN A 7 -23.20 -23.47 -17.05
N LYS A 8 -22.74 -23.07 -15.84
CA LYS A 8 -22.34 -21.68 -15.57
C LYS A 8 -20.94 -21.32 -16.07
N ASN A 9 -20.02 -22.28 -16.00
CA ASN A 9 -18.62 -22.11 -16.40
C ASN A 9 -18.19 -23.16 -17.41
N THR A 10 -17.10 -22.90 -18.13
CA THR A 10 -16.54 -23.90 -19.07
C THR A 10 -16.02 -25.13 -18.27
N LYS A 11 -16.04 -26.30 -18.89
CA LYS A 11 -15.51 -27.54 -18.31
C LYS A 11 -14.03 -27.41 -17.94
N VAL A 12 -13.27 -26.62 -18.70
CA VAL A 12 -11.87 -26.26 -18.39
C VAL A 12 -11.78 -25.55 -17.05
N GLN A 13 -12.55 -24.47 -16.89
CA GLN A 13 -12.58 -23.68 -15.65
C GLN A 13 -12.98 -24.53 -14.45
N GLN A 14 -14.03 -25.34 -14.58
CA GLN A 14 -14.52 -26.17 -13.49
C GLN A 14 -13.50 -27.22 -13.04
N LEU A 15 -12.74 -27.82 -13.97
CA LEU A 15 -11.66 -28.75 -13.65
C LEU A 15 -10.47 -28.02 -12.99
N THR A 16 -10.12 -26.84 -13.48
CA THR A 16 -9.09 -25.98 -12.87
C THR A 16 -9.46 -25.65 -11.42
N ASP A 17 -10.68 -25.16 -11.18
CA ASP A 17 -11.18 -24.82 -9.85
C ASP A 17 -11.22 -26.04 -8.90
N TYR A 18 -11.57 -27.22 -9.43
CA TYR A 18 -11.56 -28.46 -8.64
C TYR A 18 -10.15 -28.81 -8.16
N ILE A 19 -9.16 -28.78 -9.05
CA ILE A 19 -7.78 -29.10 -8.68
C ILE A 19 -7.25 -28.07 -7.66
N GLN A 20 -7.52 -26.77 -7.86
CA GLN A 20 -7.14 -25.72 -6.92
C GLN A 20 -7.76 -25.92 -5.54
N LYS A 21 -9.06 -26.27 -5.48
CA LYS A 21 -9.75 -26.58 -4.21
C LYS A 21 -9.16 -27.80 -3.50
N SER A 22 -8.78 -28.85 -4.25
CA SER A 22 -8.15 -30.04 -3.68
C SER A 22 -6.76 -29.73 -3.10
N ILE A 23 -6.00 -28.81 -3.73
CA ILE A 23 -4.73 -28.30 -3.20
C ILE A 23 -4.97 -27.45 -1.94
N ALA A 24 -5.92 -26.52 -1.99
CA ALA A 24 -6.26 -25.67 -0.85
C ALA A 24 -6.77 -26.48 0.36
N ALA A 25 -7.54 -27.54 0.10
CA ALA A 25 -8.00 -28.49 1.12
C ALA A 25 -6.91 -29.46 1.62
N ARG A 26 -5.68 -29.35 1.11
CA ARG A 26 -4.55 -30.26 1.39
C ARG A 26 -4.79 -31.73 1.04
N GLU A 27 -5.77 -32.03 0.18
CA GLU A 27 -5.99 -33.36 -0.40
C GLU A 27 -4.86 -33.69 -1.41
N LEU A 28 -4.36 -32.67 -2.10
CA LEU A 28 -3.14 -32.70 -2.92
C LEU A 28 -2.09 -31.80 -2.27
N LYS A 29 -0.94 -32.35 -1.93
CA LYS A 29 0.17 -31.62 -1.31
C LYS A 29 1.18 -31.21 -2.39
N VAL A 30 1.97 -30.18 -2.08
CA VAL A 30 3.12 -29.79 -2.90
C VAL A 30 4.02 -30.99 -3.15
N GLY A 31 4.40 -31.18 -4.42
CA GLY A 31 5.18 -32.34 -4.88
C GLY A 31 4.36 -33.60 -5.22
N ASP A 32 3.07 -33.65 -4.84
CA ASP A 32 2.22 -34.77 -5.20
C ASP A 32 2.01 -34.83 -6.72
N LYS A 33 2.05 -36.04 -7.23
CA LYS A 33 1.78 -36.30 -8.65
C LYS A 33 0.29 -36.21 -8.92
N LEU A 34 -0.09 -35.38 -9.89
CA LEU A 34 -1.47 -35.36 -10.38
C LEU A 34 -1.80 -36.61 -11.21
N PRO A 35 -3.08 -37.02 -11.21
CA PRO A 35 -3.54 -38.03 -12.17
C PRO A 35 -3.25 -37.56 -13.60
N SER A 36 -2.90 -38.52 -14.47
CA SER A 36 -2.60 -38.21 -15.87
C SER A 36 -3.82 -37.64 -16.62
N ILE A 37 -3.58 -36.96 -17.74
CA ILE A 37 -4.64 -36.46 -18.62
C ILE A 37 -5.65 -37.56 -18.98
N ASN A 38 -5.16 -38.78 -19.25
CA ASN A 38 -6.01 -39.92 -19.57
C ASN A 38 -6.88 -40.32 -18.37
N GLN A 39 -6.30 -40.39 -17.16
CA GLN A 39 -7.02 -40.76 -15.96
C GLN A 39 -8.11 -39.73 -15.62
N LEU A 40 -7.82 -38.42 -15.71
CA LEU A 40 -8.81 -37.38 -15.48
C LEU A 40 -9.89 -37.34 -16.57
N SER A 41 -9.50 -37.55 -17.84
CA SER A 41 -10.43 -37.68 -18.97
C SER A 41 -11.46 -38.81 -18.73
N GLN A 42 -10.98 -39.97 -18.29
CA GLN A 42 -11.86 -41.11 -17.98
C GLN A 42 -12.69 -40.86 -16.72
N ARG A 43 -12.06 -40.39 -15.65
CA ARG A 43 -12.74 -40.18 -14.35
C ARG A 43 -13.89 -39.15 -14.44
N PHE A 44 -13.71 -38.09 -15.21
CA PHE A 44 -14.68 -36.99 -15.30
C PHE A 44 -15.45 -36.93 -16.62
N HIS A 45 -15.30 -37.95 -17.48
CA HIS A 45 -15.93 -37.99 -18.80
C HIS A 45 -15.69 -36.72 -19.64
N LEU A 46 -14.44 -36.24 -19.62
CA LEU A 46 -13.99 -35.09 -20.38
C LEU A 46 -13.14 -35.49 -21.59
N SER A 47 -13.13 -34.62 -22.60
CA SER A 47 -12.15 -34.80 -23.68
C SER A 47 -10.71 -34.60 -23.14
N ARG A 48 -9.74 -35.32 -23.72
CA ARG A 48 -8.31 -35.13 -23.39
C ARG A 48 -7.87 -33.69 -23.62
N ASP A 49 -8.38 -33.01 -24.65
CA ASP A 49 -8.08 -31.61 -24.93
C ASP A 49 -8.59 -30.70 -23.83
N THR A 50 -9.78 -30.96 -23.28
CA THR A 50 -10.33 -30.19 -22.13
C THR A 50 -9.40 -30.31 -20.90
N VAL A 51 -8.97 -31.52 -20.59
CA VAL A 51 -8.05 -31.74 -19.45
C VAL A 51 -6.70 -31.09 -19.71
N PHE A 52 -6.16 -31.22 -20.94
CA PHE A 52 -4.91 -30.61 -21.34
C PHE A 52 -4.96 -29.07 -21.20
N LYS A 53 -6.04 -28.44 -21.69
CA LYS A 53 -6.24 -26.98 -21.53
C LYS A 53 -6.29 -26.54 -20.06
N ALA A 54 -6.95 -27.33 -19.19
CA ALA A 54 -6.95 -27.06 -17.76
C ALA A 54 -5.55 -27.17 -17.15
N PHE A 55 -4.75 -28.16 -17.58
CA PHE A 55 -3.38 -28.31 -17.14
C PHE A 55 -2.45 -27.21 -17.64
N VAL A 56 -2.65 -26.75 -18.89
CA VAL A 56 -1.92 -25.58 -19.42
C VAL A 56 -2.23 -24.32 -18.61
N ASP A 57 -3.51 -24.09 -18.28
CA ASP A 57 -3.92 -22.98 -17.46
C ASP A 57 -3.32 -23.06 -16.03
N LEU A 58 -3.45 -24.21 -15.36
CA LEU A 58 -2.83 -24.42 -14.04
C LEU A 58 -1.31 -24.26 -14.06
N LYS A 59 -0.64 -24.72 -15.13
CA LYS A 59 0.80 -24.57 -15.29
C LYS A 59 1.21 -23.12 -15.55
N SER A 60 0.46 -22.39 -16.38
CA SER A 60 0.72 -20.96 -16.63
C SER A 60 0.59 -20.13 -15.36
N ARG A 61 -0.27 -20.56 -14.44
CA ARG A 61 -0.44 -19.94 -13.10
C ARG A 61 0.57 -20.46 -12.06
N GLY A 62 1.48 -21.35 -12.42
CA GLY A 62 2.46 -21.93 -11.49
C GLY A 62 1.89 -22.86 -10.42
N ILE A 63 0.62 -23.31 -10.56
CA ILE A 63 -0.06 -24.19 -9.60
C ILE A 63 0.38 -25.64 -9.74
N ILE A 64 0.69 -26.03 -10.97
CA ILE A 64 1.28 -27.35 -11.29
C ILE A 64 2.49 -27.17 -12.18
N ASP A 65 3.39 -28.14 -12.17
CA ASP A 65 4.52 -28.19 -13.10
C ASP A 65 4.64 -29.58 -13.72
N SER A 66 5.48 -29.73 -14.76
CA SER A 66 5.69 -31.01 -15.45
C SER A 66 7.17 -31.29 -15.61
N VAL A 67 7.56 -32.55 -15.33
CA VAL A 67 8.90 -33.05 -15.64
C VAL A 67 8.85 -33.77 -17.00
N HIS A 68 9.62 -33.26 -17.96
CA HIS A 68 9.72 -33.81 -19.33
C HIS A 68 8.36 -33.95 -20.06
N GLY A 69 7.35 -33.12 -19.73
CA GLY A 69 6.05 -33.13 -20.41
C GLY A 69 5.18 -34.38 -20.19
N LYS A 70 5.60 -35.33 -19.34
CA LYS A 70 4.91 -36.62 -19.14
C LYS A 70 4.15 -36.75 -17.83
N ASN A 71 4.61 -36.07 -16.76
CA ASN A 71 3.99 -36.14 -15.44
C ASN A 71 3.78 -34.73 -14.93
N TYR A 72 2.62 -34.48 -14.37
CA TYR A 72 2.27 -33.22 -13.71
C TYR A 72 2.30 -33.42 -12.20
N TYR A 73 2.82 -32.44 -11.49
CA TYR A 73 2.95 -32.41 -10.04
C TYR A 73 2.39 -31.11 -9.51
N VAL A 74 1.86 -31.11 -8.30
CA VAL A 74 1.57 -29.87 -7.59
C VAL A 74 2.88 -29.09 -7.45
N ALA A 75 2.94 -27.91 -8.04
CA ALA A 75 4.14 -27.10 -8.04
C ALA A 75 4.55 -26.70 -6.63
N SER A 76 5.86 -26.69 -6.37
CA SER A 76 6.41 -26.20 -5.11
C SER A 76 6.49 -24.66 -5.03
N HIS A 77 5.91 -23.96 -5.99
CA HIS A 77 6.09 -22.52 -6.11
C HIS A 77 4.99 -21.75 -5.42
N THR A 78 5.14 -21.56 -4.12
CA THR A 78 4.71 -20.33 -3.49
C THR A 78 5.34 -19.18 -4.28
N LYS A 79 4.55 -18.28 -4.81
CA LYS A 79 5.05 -17.05 -5.42
C LYS A 79 5.42 -16.08 -4.29
N ASN A 80 6.69 -15.86 -4.08
CA ASN A 80 7.18 -14.99 -3.03
C ASN A 80 7.20 -13.53 -3.49
N ILE A 81 6.66 -12.65 -2.70
CA ILE A 81 6.63 -11.21 -2.91
C ILE A 81 7.47 -10.55 -1.85
N LEU A 82 8.42 -9.73 -2.23
CA LEU A 82 9.06 -8.81 -1.30
C LEU A 82 8.15 -7.59 -1.13
N LEU A 83 7.69 -7.33 0.09
CA LEU A 83 7.11 -6.06 0.49
C LEU A 83 8.11 -5.33 1.39
N LEU A 84 8.81 -4.35 0.83
CA LEU A 84 9.81 -3.55 1.54
C LEU A 84 9.23 -2.16 1.83
N LEU A 85 8.92 -1.93 3.08
CA LEU A 85 8.39 -0.66 3.58
C LEU A 85 9.48 0.14 4.30
N ASP A 86 9.25 1.44 4.47
CA ASP A 86 10.14 2.31 5.22
C ASP A 86 10.06 2.05 6.73
N GLU A 87 8.88 2.19 7.34
CA GLU A 87 8.63 1.94 8.75
C GLU A 87 7.21 1.38 8.97
N TYR A 88 6.98 0.78 10.14
CA TYR A 88 5.65 0.32 10.52
C TYR A 88 4.80 1.49 10.99
N THR A 89 3.60 1.61 10.38
CA THR A 89 2.57 2.58 10.79
C THR A 89 1.17 1.98 10.58
N PRO A 90 0.14 2.43 11.33
CA PRO A 90 -1.20 1.88 11.21
C PRO A 90 -1.80 1.94 9.80
N PHE A 91 -1.51 2.98 9.03
CA PHE A 91 -2.01 3.09 7.66
C PHE A 91 -1.28 2.13 6.69
N LYS A 92 -0.02 1.78 6.92
CA LYS A 92 0.69 0.73 6.15
C LYS A 92 0.21 -0.67 6.50
N GLU A 93 -0.32 -0.86 7.70
CA GLU A 93 -1.04 -2.09 8.05
C GLU A 93 -2.30 -2.26 7.20
N VAL A 94 -3.04 -1.19 6.90
CA VAL A 94 -4.18 -1.24 5.95
C VAL A 94 -3.71 -1.71 4.57
N LEU A 95 -2.61 -1.14 4.05
CA LEU A 95 -2.00 -1.57 2.79
C LEU A 95 -1.67 -3.08 2.81
N TYR A 96 -0.99 -3.55 3.86
CA TYR A 96 -0.60 -4.95 4.00
C TYR A 96 -1.81 -5.88 4.06
N ASN A 97 -2.80 -5.56 4.89
CA ASN A 97 -4.00 -6.38 5.07
C ASN A 97 -4.80 -6.47 3.76
N THR A 98 -4.99 -5.35 3.07
CA THR A 98 -5.66 -5.32 1.76
C THR A 98 -4.91 -6.17 0.74
N LEU A 99 -3.59 -6.04 0.67
CA LEU A 99 -2.76 -6.85 -0.21
C LEU A 99 -2.91 -8.34 0.11
N ARG A 100 -2.86 -8.72 1.39
CA ARG A 100 -2.98 -10.10 1.88
C ARG A 100 -4.35 -10.72 1.55
N GLU A 101 -5.43 -9.96 1.70
CA GLU A 101 -6.79 -10.40 1.40
C GLU A 101 -7.06 -10.58 -0.09
N ARG A 102 -6.45 -9.75 -0.94
CA ARG A 102 -6.62 -9.79 -2.39
C ARG A 102 -5.79 -10.85 -3.09
N LEU A 103 -4.64 -11.18 -2.53
CA LEU A 103 -3.75 -12.16 -3.16
C LEU A 103 -4.27 -13.59 -2.95
N PRO A 104 -4.25 -14.43 -4.02
CA PRO A 104 -4.47 -15.86 -3.88
C PRO A 104 -3.55 -16.51 -2.84
N SER A 105 -4.00 -17.60 -2.21
CA SER A 105 -3.31 -18.27 -1.10
C SER A 105 -1.93 -18.85 -1.43
N TYR A 106 -1.58 -18.94 -2.70
CA TYR A 106 -0.24 -19.39 -3.14
C TYR A 106 0.79 -18.27 -3.20
N TYR A 107 0.42 -17.03 -2.86
CA TYR A 107 1.38 -15.96 -2.66
C TYR A 107 1.77 -15.86 -1.19
N GLU A 108 3.07 -15.73 -0.95
CA GLU A 108 3.64 -15.43 0.36
C GLU A 108 4.28 -14.04 0.32
N ILE A 109 4.06 -13.26 1.36
CA ILE A 109 4.58 -11.90 1.49
C ILE A 109 5.71 -11.91 2.51
N ASP A 110 6.93 -11.67 2.03
CA ASP A 110 8.09 -11.37 2.86
C ASP A 110 8.11 -9.88 3.17
N LEU A 111 7.64 -9.52 4.38
CA LEU A 111 7.56 -8.14 4.84
C LEU A 111 8.84 -7.71 5.55
N TRP A 112 9.45 -6.65 5.05
CA TRP A 112 10.65 -6.04 5.60
C TRP A 112 10.51 -4.54 5.78
N PHE A 113 11.27 -3.98 6.73
CA PHE A 113 11.33 -2.54 7.01
C PHE A 113 12.77 -2.06 6.95
N HIS A 114 13.04 -1.00 6.18
CA HIS A 114 14.41 -0.46 6.07
C HIS A 114 14.69 0.72 7.03
N GLN A 115 13.67 1.22 7.74
CA GLN A 115 13.79 2.28 8.76
C GLN A 115 14.58 3.51 8.26
N TYR A 116 14.37 3.89 6.99
CA TYR A 116 15.13 4.95 6.31
C TYR A 116 16.66 4.77 6.35
N ASN A 117 17.13 3.55 6.60
CA ASN A 117 18.55 3.20 6.61
C ASN A 117 18.98 2.72 5.21
N GLU A 118 19.81 3.51 4.52
CA GLU A 118 20.28 3.21 3.18
C GLU A 118 21.06 1.90 3.09
N HIS A 119 21.90 1.63 4.07
CA HIS A 119 22.71 0.41 4.10
C HIS A 119 21.81 -0.83 4.21
N LEU A 120 20.83 -0.80 5.12
CA LEU A 120 19.86 -1.88 5.31
C LEU A 120 18.99 -2.06 4.05
N PHE A 121 18.49 -0.95 3.46
CA PHE A 121 17.74 -0.98 2.21
C PHE A 121 18.52 -1.68 1.09
N ASN A 122 19.77 -1.27 0.87
CA ASN A 122 20.63 -1.84 -0.16
C ASN A 122 20.94 -3.32 0.13
N GLN A 123 21.12 -3.70 1.38
CA GLN A 123 21.36 -5.09 1.78
C GLN A 123 20.13 -5.96 1.51
N ILE A 124 18.93 -5.51 1.89
CA ILE A 124 17.68 -6.25 1.64
C ILE A 124 17.48 -6.44 0.13
N ILE A 125 17.59 -5.38 -0.67
CA ILE A 125 17.45 -5.48 -2.13
C ILE A 125 18.48 -6.46 -2.72
N ASN A 126 19.77 -6.32 -2.36
CA ASN A 126 20.82 -7.21 -2.87
C ASN A 126 20.56 -8.69 -2.58
N ASN A 127 20.08 -8.99 -1.37
CA ASN A 127 19.79 -10.35 -0.94
C ASN A 127 18.48 -10.90 -1.56
N SER A 128 17.60 -10.04 -2.03
CA SER A 128 16.27 -10.42 -2.53
C SER A 128 16.21 -10.56 -4.06
N VAL A 129 17.13 -9.92 -4.80
CA VAL A 129 17.14 -9.97 -6.26
C VAL A 129 17.25 -11.40 -6.77
N GLY A 130 16.32 -11.81 -7.63
CA GLY A 130 16.26 -13.16 -8.21
C GLY A 130 15.59 -14.23 -7.32
N ILE A 131 15.23 -13.89 -6.06
CA ILE A 131 14.56 -14.81 -5.13
C ILE A 131 13.03 -14.63 -5.21
N HIS A 132 12.56 -13.37 -5.29
CA HIS A 132 11.14 -13.06 -5.30
C HIS A 132 10.58 -12.97 -6.72
N ASN A 133 9.30 -13.30 -6.86
CA ASN A 133 8.54 -13.18 -8.10
C ASN A 133 8.17 -11.73 -8.41
N SER A 134 7.84 -10.96 -7.36
CA SER A 134 7.49 -9.55 -7.45
C SER A 134 8.04 -8.78 -6.27
N TYR A 135 8.22 -7.47 -6.47
CA TYR A 135 8.82 -6.55 -5.51
C TYR A 135 7.91 -5.33 -5.38
N LEU A 136 7.43 -5.09 -4.18
CA LEU A 136 6.69 -3.89 -3.80
C LEU A 136 7.60 -3.08 -2.87
N VAL A 137 8.03 -1.90 -3.29
CA VAL A 137 9.11 -1.21 -2.59
C VAL A 137 8.75 0.25 -2.32
N MET A 138 8.77 0.64 -1.04
CA MET A 138 8.93 2.03 -0.62
C MET A 138 10.42 2.35 -0.54
N ASN A 139 10.84 3.45 -1.16
CA ASN A 139 12.25 3.83 -1.20
C ASN A 139 12.69 4.44 0.14
N TYR A 140 13.99 4.40 0.43
CA TYR A 140 14.53 5.07 1.61
C TYR A 140 14.66 6.60 1.42
N HIS A 141 14.61 7.10 0.18
CA HIS A 141 14.49 8.51 -0.18
C HIS A 141 13.18 8.75 -0.93
N ASN A 142 12.41 9.74 -0.54
CA ASN A 142 11.12 10.05 -1.18
C ASN A 142 11.23 11.00 -2.38
N GLU A 143 12.41 11.54 -2.67
CA GLU A 143 12.60 12.58 -3.69
C GLU A 143 13.54 12.17 -4.84
N ARG A 144 14.07 10.97 -4.82
CA ARG A 144 14.94 10.45 -5.89
C ARG A 144 14.91 8.95 -6.01
N PHE A 145 15.12 8.44 -7.20
CA PHE A 145 15.21 7.02 -7.49
C PHE A 145 16.52 6.40 -6.95
N SER A 146 16.42 5.27 -6.27
CA SER A 146 17.57 4.53 -5.76
C SER A 146 18.13 3.60 -6.84
N LYS A 147 19.34 3.86 -7.30
CA LYS A 147 19.99 3.10 -8.41
C LYS A 147 20.02 1.59 -8.20
N ILE A 148 20.08 1.11 -6.95
CA ILE A 148 20.10 -0.32 -6.68
C ILE A 148 18.84 -1.04 -7.20
N LEU A 149 17.71 -0.35 -7.29
CA LEU A 149 16.45 -0.88 -7.82
C LEU A 149 16.54 -1.26 -9.31
N THR A 150 17.50 -0.72 -10.06
CA THR A 150 17.72 -1.11 -11.47
C THR A 150 18.17 -2.56 -11.63
N ARG A 151 18.55 -3.23 -10.53
CA ARG A 151 18.85 -4.67 -10.52
C ARG A 151 17.60 -5.56 -10.61
N ILE A 152 16.42 -4.97 -10.38
CA ILE A 152 15.14 -5.69 -10.44
C ILE A 152 14.51 -5.43 -11.80
N ASP A 153 14.00 -6.48 -12.44
CA ASP A 153 13.26 -6.37 -13.70
C ASP A 153 12.08 -5.39 -13.55
N LYS A 154 11.94 -4.45 -14.48
CA LYS A 154 10.87 -3.45 -14.51
C LYS A 154 9.47 -4.05 -14.43
N LYS A 155 9.25 -5.22 -14.99
CA LYS A 155 7.97 -5.94 -14.94
C LYS A 155 7.63 -6.51 -13.57
N LYS A 156 8.63 -6.65 -12.69
CA LYS A 156 8.48 -7.26 -11.37
C LYS A 156 8.48 -6.24 -10.23
N LEU A 157 8.83 -4.98 -10.50
CA LEU A 157 8.96 -3.94 -9.47
C LEU A 157 7.82 -2.93 -9.55
N LEU A 158 7.10 -2.78 -8.46
CA LEU A 158 6.18 -1.70 -8.20
C LEU A 158 6.74 -0.79 -7.10
N LEU A 159 6.87 0.48 -7.42
CA LEU A 159 7.25 1.52 -6.46
C LEU A 159 6.01 2.01 -5.73
N LEU A 160 6.08 2.05 -4.39
CA LEU A 160 4.98 2.51 -3.54
C LEU A 160 5.36 3.79 -2.82
N ASP A 161 4.41 4.72 -2.71
CA ASP A 161 4.51 5.92 -1.87
C ASP A 161 5.75 6.78 -2.09
N PHE A 162 6.15 6.93 -3.34
CA PHE A 162 7.23 7.84 -3.74
C PHE A 162 6.67 9.23 -4.07
N GLY A 163 7.48 10.27 -3.89
CA GLY A 163 7.19 11.61 -4.38
C GLY A 163 7.19 11.73 -5.91
N LYS A 164 6.95 12.93 -6.39
CA LYS A 164 6.84 13.26 -7.81
C LYS A 164 8.23 13.48 -8.42
N PHE A 165 8.92 12.41 -8.77
CA PHE A 165 10.20 12.42 -9.49
C PHE A 165 10.20 11.37 -10.60
N ASP A 166 11.18 11.41 -11.49
CA ASP A 166 11.35 10.42 -12.55
C ASP A 166 11.62 9.03 -11.95
N LYS A 167 10.76 8.08 -12.30
CA LYS A 167 10.80 6.69 -11.83
C LYS A 167 11.42 5.75 -12.86
N ASP A 168 12.18 6.30 -13.82
CA ASP A 168 12.91 5.53 -14.84
C ASP A 168 12.03 4.50 -15.58
N GLY A 169 10.75 4.82 -15.77
CA GLY A 169 9.78 3.97 -16.47
C GLY A 169 9.33 2.74 -15.68
N TYR A 170 9.58 2.67 -14.38
CA TYR A 170 9.02 1.64 -13.50
C TYR A 170 7.53 1.89 -13.21
N SER A 171 6.81 0.81 -12.88
CA SER A 171 5.46 0.91 -12.35
C SER A 171 5.47 1.57 -10.98
N TYR A 172 4.44 2.38 -10.70
CA TYR A 172 4.30 3.02 -9.40
C TYR A 172 2.83 3.27 -9.02
N VAL A 173 2.56 3.28 -7.71
CA VAL A 173 1.35 3.79 -7.07
C VAL A 173 1.81 4.69 -5.92
N CYS A 174 1.67 6.00 -6.09
CA CYS A 174 2.32 7.00 -5.25
C CYS A 174 1.36 8.10 -4.79
N GLN A 175 1.83 8.97 -3.89
CA GLN A 175 1.17 10.22 -3.53
C GLN A 175 1.74 11.38 -4.35
N ASP A 176 0.89 12.36 -4.65
CA ASP A 176 1.31 13.69 -5.09
C ASP A 176 1.30 14.63 -3.87
N PHE A 177 2.50 14.90 -3.37
CA PHE A 177 2.71 15.79 -2.22
C PHE A 177 2.71 17.28 -2.61
N ASP A 178 2.49 17.58 -3.87
CA ASP A 178 2.56 18.89 -4.50
C ASP A 178 1.15 19.44 -4.76
N GLU A 179 0.71 19.40 -6.03
CA GLU A 179 -0.58 19.96 -6.44
C GLU A 179 -1.76 19.26 -5.80
N ALA A 180 -1.73 17.93 -5.64
CA ALA A 180 -2.85 17.22 -5.01
C ALA A 180 -2.99 17.60 -3.53
N PHE A 181 -1.86 17.78 -2.82
CA PHE A 181 -1.87 18.27 -1.44
C PHE A 181 -2.40 19.71 -1.36
N TYR A 182 -1.95 20.61 -2.24
CA TYR A 182 -2.46 21.98 -2.33
C TYR A 182 -3.97 22.00 -2.60
N ASN A 183 -4.43 21.23 -3.58
CA ASN A 183 -5.84 21.15 -3.95
C ASN A 183 -6.71 20.59 -2.83
N ALA A 184 -6.21 19.61 -2.07
CA ALA A 184 -6.90 19.11 -0.89
C ALA A 184 -7.10 20.21 0.17
N LEU A 185 -6.07 21.04 0.43
CA LEU A 185 -6.21 22.20 1.34
C LEU A 185 -7.21 23.24 0.83
N GLU A 186 -7.30 23.45 -0.50
CA GLU A 186 -8.30 24.35 -1.09
C GLU A 186 -9.75 23.89 -0.77
N THR A 187 -10.01 22.60 -0.69
CA THR A 187 -11.36 22.08 -0.35
C THR A 187 -11.82 22.51 1.04
N ILE A 188 -10.91 22.74 1.98
CA ILE A 188 -11.19 23.14 3.36
C ILE A 188 -10.86 24.61 3.65
N LYS A 189 -10.48 25.39 2.65
CA LYS A 189 -10.07 26.78 2.78
C LYS A 189 -11.03 27.63 3.62
N ALA A 190 -12.34 27.48 3.41
CA ALA A 190 -13.35 28.22 4.18
C ALA A 190 -13.27 27.93 5.68
N ARG A 191 -12.90 26.69 6.08
CA ARG A 191 -12.68 26.31 7.47
C ARG A 191 -11.37 26.90 7.99
N LEU A 192 -10.30 26.85 7.19
CA LEU A 192 -8.97 27.36 7.57
C LEU A 192 -8.96 28.87 7.80
N LYS A 193 -9.78 29.63 7.07
CA LYS A 193 -9.95 31.09 7.27
C LYS A 193 -10.50 31.50 8.65
N ARG A 194 -11.06 30.57 9.44
CA ARG A 194 -11.54 30.84 10.81
C ARG A 194 -10.42 30.96 11.83
N TYR A 195 -9.24 30.45 11.48
CA TYR A 195 -8.07 30.45 12.36
C TYR A 195 -7.21 31.68 12.12
N ARG A 196 -6.60 32.18 13.20
CA ARG A 196 -5.74 33.38 13.14
C ARG A 196 -4.36 33.07 12.52
N LYS A 197 -3.88 31.84 12.73
CA LYS A 197 -2.59 31.40 12.24
C LYS A 197 -2.60 29.89 12.02
N LEU A 198 -1.97 29.47 10.93
CA LEU A 198 -1.81 28.06 10.56
C LEU A 198 -0.38 27.63 10.88
N PHE A 199 -0.25 26.50 11.55
CA PHE A 199 1.04 25.88 11.82
C PHE A 199 1.14 24.56 11.06
N PHE A 200 2.26 24.38 10.35
CA PHE A 200 2.64 23.07 9.82
C PHE A 200 3.80 22.54 10.67
N VAL A 201 3.55 21.47 11.42
CA VAL A 201 4.57 20.82 12.22
C VAL A 201 5.34 19.87 11.31
N PHE A 202 6.47 20.34 10.83
CA PHE A 202 7.30 19.67 9.82
C PHE A 202 8.72 19.53 10.33
N ASN A 203 9.03 18.40 10.94
CA ASN A 203 10.35 18.14 11.47
C ASN A 203 11.39 18.03 10.35
N LYS A 204 12.49 18.80 10.45
CA LYS A 204 13.57 18.84 9.45
C LYS A 204 14.29 17.50 9.22
N HIS A 205 14.21 16.59 10.19
CA HIS A 205 14.79 15.25 10.11
C HIS A 205 13.78 14.19 9.64
N HIS A 206 12.51 14.56 9.49
CA HIS A 206 11.48 13.66 8.98
C HIS A 206 11.67 13.42 7.49
N LYS A 207 11.35 12.21 7.05
CA LYS A 207 11.51 11.79 5.65
C LYS A 207 10.31 12.14 4.75
N HIS A 208 9.35 12.90 5.28
CA HIS A 208 8.25 13.44 4.48
C HIS A 208 8.79 14.39 3.41
N PRO A 209 8.28 14.36 2.16
CA PRO A 209 8.79 15.19 1.06
C PRO A 209 8.78 16.68 1.38
N GLN A 210 9.88 17.37 1.07
CA GLN A 210 10.03 18.81 1.33
C GLN A 210 9.04 19.64 0.50
N SER A 211 8.61 19.12 -0.64
CA SER A 211 7.61 19.77 -1.50
C SER A 211 6.29 20.05 -0.78
N SER A 212 5.86 19.19 0.16
CA SER A 212 4.66 19.47 1.00
C SER A 212 4.77 20.79 1.75
N LYS A 213 5.98 21.12 2.26
CA LYS A 213 6.23 22.39 2.95
C LYS A 213 6.12 23.57 2.00
N GLU A 214 6.65 23.41 0.79
CA GLU A 214 6.59 24.45 -0.25
C GLU A 214 5.15 24.70 -0.69
N TYR A 215 4.38 23.63 -0.94
CA TYR A 215 2.99 23.74 -1.37
C TYR A 215 2.04 24.18 -0.25
N PHE A 216 2.31 23.85 1.01
CA PHE A 216 1.61 24.46 2.16
C PHE A 216 1.86 25.95 2.23
N SER A 217 3.13 26.38 2.11
CA SER A 217 3.48 27.80 2.12
C SER A 217 2.82 28.53 0.95
N LYS A 218 2.88 27.96 -0.25
CA LYS A 218 2.20 28.49 -1.44
C LYS A 218 0.70 28.65 -1.21
N PHE A 219 0.02 27.61 -0.70
CA PHE A 219 -1.40 27.68 -0.38
C PHE A 219 -1.72 28.82 0.59
N CYS A 220 -0.94 29.00 1.66
CA CYS A 220 -1.15 30.04 2.63
C CYS A 220 -0.93 31.44 2.04
N ILE A 221 0.11 31.62 1.21
CA ILE A 221 0.40 32.90 0.53
C ILE A 221 -0.73 33.24 -0.45
N ASP A 222 -1.10 32.35 -1.34
CA ASP A 222 -2.14 32.54 -2.35
C ASP A 222 -3.50 32.88 -1.74
N ASN A 223 -3.76 32.43 -0.50
CA ASN A 223 -5.01 32.66 0.21
C ASN A 223 -4.93 33.72 1.32
N ASN A 224 -3.80 34.44 1.44
CA ASN A 224 -3.53 35.47 2.46
C ASN A 224 -3.78 34.93 3.89
N LEU A 225 -3.33 33.70 4.19
CA LEU A 225 -3.45 33.07 5.49
C LEU A 225 -2.13 33.22 6.26
N PRO A 226 -2.13 33.78 7.49
CA PRO A 226 -0.94 33.80 8.32
C PRO A 226 -0.51 32.37 8.68
N PHE A 227 0.76 32.04 8.48
CA PHE A 227 1.28 30.71 8.75
C PHE A 227 2.68 30.71 9.33
N GLU A 228 3.06 29.58 9.89
CA GLU A 228 4.41 29.26 10.33
C GLU A 228 4.68 27.77 10.15
N ILE A 229 5.92 27.43 9.76
CA ILE A 229 6.39 26.05 9.74
C ILE A 229 7.30 25.88 10.95
N ILE A 230 6.94 24.95 11.81
CA ILE A 230 7.66 24.67 13.04
C ILE A 230 8.22 23.24 13.02
N ASP A 231 9.36 23.04 13.68
CA ASP A 231 10.09 21.77 13.64
C ASP A 231 9.39 20.65 14.44
N GLU A 232 8.89 20.98 15.64
CA GLU A 232 8.24 20.04 16.57
C GLU A 232 7.37 20.75 17.60
N ILE A 233 6.50 20.00 18.27
CA ILE A 233 5.75 20.47 19.44
C ILE A 233 6.45 19.96 20.69
N THR A 234 7.04 20.88 21.43
CA THR A 234 7.76 20.57 22.69
C THR A 234 6.90 20.81 23.92
N ASP A 235 7.34 20.40 25.09
CA ASP A 235 6.68 20.70 26.37
C ASP A 235 6.63 22.21 26.68
N LYS A 236 7.46 23.00 26.02
CA LYS A 236 7.48 24.49 26.15
C LYS A 236 6.54 25.18 25.19
N THR A 237 6.01 24.48 24.16
CA THR A 237 5.10 25.04 23.18
C THR A 237 3.70 25.19 23.78
N SER A 238 3.10 26.36 23.84
CA SER A 238 1.70 26.57 24.25
C SER A 238 0.76 26.38 23.06
N ILE A 239 -0.41 25.81 23.29
CA ILE A 239 -1.44 25.69 22.26
C ILE A 239 -2.22 26.99 22.17
N LEU A 240 -2.22 27.61 20.97
CA LEU A 240 -2.83 28.92 20.78
C LEU A 240 -4.31 28.78 20.42
N LYS A 241 -5.16 29.55 21.07
CA LYS A 241 -6.57 29.68 20.67
C LYS A 241 -6.68 30.26 19.26
N LYS A 242 -7.61 29.70 18.49
CA LYS A 242 -7.81 30.05 17.07
C LYS A 242 -6.56 29.82 16.19
N ALA A 243 -5.67 28.91 16.59
CA ALA A 243 -4.63 28.38 15.73
C ALA A 243 -5.09 27.08 15.07
N PHE A 244 -4.52 26.76 13.92
CA PHE A 244 -4.68 25.49 13.24
C PHE A 244 -3.33 24.79 13.18
N TYR A 245 -3.32 23.48 13.41
CA TYR A 245 -2.12 22.66 13.38
C TYR A 245 -2.29 21.52 12.37
N LEU A 246 -1.44 21.49 11.34
CA LEU A 246 -1.24 20.33 10.49
C LEU A 246 -0.04 19.55 11.02
N VAL A 247 -0.20 18.28 11.31
CA VAL A 247 0.85 17.44 11.91
C VAL A 247 1.11 16.17 11.11
N ILE A 248 2.37 15.80 10.96
CA ILE A 248 2.78 14.56 10.28
C ILE A 248 3.01 13.44 11.31
N LYS A 249 3.72 13.73 12.40
CA LYS A 249 4.07 12.76 13.41
C LYS A 249 2.96 12.55 14.43
N GLN A 250 2.73 11.30 14.81
CA GLN A 250 1.76 10.97 15.85
C GLN A 250 2.17 11.52 17.23
N GLU A 251 3.47 11.61 17.52
CA GLU A 251 3.97 12.20 18.76
C GLU A 251 3.59 13.67 18.90
N ASP A 252 3.68 14.44 17.82
CA ASP A 252 3.24 15.86 17.81
C ASP A 252 1.73 15.95 18.00
N LEU A 253 0.95 15.09 17.33
CA LEU A 253 -0.51 15.01 17.51
C LEU A 253 -0.88 14.76 18.98
N VAL A 254 -0.30 13.71 19.57
CA VAL A 254 -0.54 13.36 20.98
C VAL A 254 -0.14 14.51 21.91
N THR A 255 0.99 15.16 21.63
CA THR A 255 1.47 16.29 22.44
C THR A 255 0.53 17.48 22.37
N ILE A 256 0.02 17.85 21.18
CA ILE A 256 -0.96 18.92 21.01
C ILE A 256 -2.24 18.62 21.81
N ILE A 257 -2.79 17.41 21.67
CA ILE A 257 -4.02 17.00 22.36
C ILE A 257 -3.81 17.03 23.88
N ARG A 258 -2.71 16.45 24.38
CA ARG A 258 -2.38 16.45 25.81
C ARG A 258 -2.28 17.85 26.37
N LYS A 259 -1.59 18.75 25.67
CA LYS A 259 -1.45 20.15 26.09
C LYS A 259 -2.77 20.91 26.02
N GLY A 260 -3.54 20.71 24.93
CA GLY A 260 -4.87 21.29 24.84
C GLY A 260 -5.74 20.93 26.04
N ARG A 261 -5.74 19.66 26.45
CA ARG A 261 -6.48 19.22 27.66
C ARG A 261 -5.98 19.89 28.94
N LEU A 262 -4.67 20.00 29.13
CA LEU A 262 -4.07 20.68 30.29
C LEU A 262 -4.44 22.17 30.33
N GLU A 263 -4.50 22.81 29.17
CA GLU A 263 -4.89 24.23 29.02
C GLU A 263 -6.41 24.43 28.90
N GLN A 264 -7.21 23.37 29.06
CA GLN A 264 -8.69 23.36 28.93
C GLN A 264 -9.17 23.85 27.55
N LEU A 265 -8.40 23.59 26.51
CA LEU A 265 -8.73 23.87 25.11
C LEU A 265 -9.26 22.64 24.42
N LYS A 266 -10.24 22.80 23.54
CA LYS A 266 -10.86 21.71 22.77
C LYS A 266 -10.51 21.81 21.29
N ALA A 267 -10.07 20.71 20.69
CA ALA A 267 -9.90 20.59 19.24
C ALA A 267 -11.24 20.86 18.52
N GLY A 268 -11.19 21.53 17.37
CA GLY A 268 -12.34 21.92 16.57
C GLY A 268 -13.04 23.20 17.02
N SER A 269 -13.05 23.51 18.32
CA SER A 269 -13.67 24.73 18.86
C SER A 269 -12.66 25.82 19.23
N ASP A 270 -11.63 25.49 20.02
CA ASP A 270 -10.61 26.45 20.44
C ASP A 270 -9.42 26.50 19.49
N TYR A 271 -9.03 25.36 18.93
CA TYR A 271 -7.98 25.23 17.91
C TYR A 271 -8.36 24.16 16.89
N GLY A 272 -7.80 24.23 15.68
CA GLY A 272 -7.98 23.22 14.63
C GLY A 272 -6.83 22.24 14.60
N LEU A 273 -7.13 20.98 14.26
CA LEU A 273 -6.14 19.92 14.18
C LEU A 273 -6.41 19.02 12.96
N LEU A 274 -5.41 18.84 12.13
CA LEU A 274 -5.42 17.98 10.94
C LEU A 274 -4.18 17.09 10.97
N ALA A 275 -4.38 15.77 10.94
CA ALA A 275 -3.28 14.80 10.92
C ALA A 275 -2.96 14.37 9.49
N TYR A 276 -1.69 14.21 9.16
CA TYR A 276 -1.27 13.60 7.90
C TYR A 276 -1.36 12.07 8.01
N ASN A 277 -1.89 11.45 6.97
CA ASN A 277 -2.33 10.06 6.90
C ASN A 277 -3.49 9.70 7.84
N GLU A 278 -4.36 8.83 7.35
CA GLU A 278 -5.52 8.35 8.10
C GLU A 278 -5.11 7.26 9.10
N ASN A 279 -5.80 7.25 10.25
CA ASN A 279 -5.65 6.22 11.26
C ASN A 279 -7.04 5.88 11.84
N PRO A 280 -7.44 4.60 11.92
CA PRO A 280 -8.74 4.19 12.47
C PRO A 280 -9.03 4.76 13.88
N PHE A 281 -7.98 4.97 14.70
CA PHE A 281 -8.16 5.57 16.03
C PHE A 281 -8.62 7.03 16.00
N TYR A 282 -8.47 7.71 14.87
CA TYR A 282 -8.89 9.11 14.75
C TYR A 282 -10.41 9.32 14.88
N GLU A 283 -11.21 8.28 14.67
CA GLU A 283 -12.65 8.35 14.86
C GLU A 283 -13.04 8.54 16.33
N VAL A 284 -12.23 8.03 17.25
CA VAL A 284 -12.58 7.98 18.69
C VAL A 284 -11.77 8.93 19.55
N ILE A 285 -10.73 9.57 19.01
CA ILE A 285 -9.91 10.54 19.75
C ILE A 285 -10.53 11.92 19.61
N GLU A 286 -10.74 12.66 20.73
CA GLU A 286 -11.23 14.05 20.78
C GLU A 286 -12.53 14.29 19.96
N ASN A 287 -13.45 13.34 19.95
CA ASN A 287 -14.65 13.30 19.10
C ASN A 287 -14.37 13.23 17.60
N GLY A 288 -13.17 12.88 17.23
CA GLY A 288 -12.74 12.69 15.85
C GLY A 288 -11.67 13.69 15.40
N ILE A 289 -10.54 13.13 14.94
CA ILE A 289 -9.43 13.90 14.35
C ILE A 289 -9.56 13.87 12.83
N ALA A 290 -9.63 15.04 12.22
CA ALA A 290 -9.60 15.18 10.76
C ALA A 290 -8.23 14.74 10.22
N SER A 291 -8.21 14.11 9.05
CA SER A 291 -6.98 13.66 8.42
C SER A 291 -6.88 14.08 6.95
N ILE A 292 -5.66 14.15 6.44
CA ILE A 292 -5.31 14.37 5.03
C ILE A 292 -4.34 13.30 4.59
N GLY A 293 -4.57 12.69 3.44
CA GLY A 293 -3.69 11.65 2.90
C GLY A 293 -4.30 10.93 1.72
N VAL A 294 -3.73 9.79 1.36
CA VAL A 294 -4.24 8.92 0.29
C VAL A 294 -5.00 7.73 0.86
N ASN A 295 -5.77 7.09 0.00
CA ASN A 295 -6.46 5.85 0.35
C ASN A 295 -5.48 4.66 0.27
N TRP A 296 -5.03 4.18 1.43
CA TRP A 296 -4.09 3.06 1.56
C TRP A 296 -4.69 1.71 1.15
N GLU A 297 -6.00 1.55 1.27
CA GLU A 297 -6.72 0.37 0.76
C GLU A 297 -6.68 0.35 -0.77
N GLN A 298 -6.90 1.50 -1.43
CA GLN A 298 -6.77 1.61 -2.88
C GLN A 298 -5.34 1.31 -3.33
N MET A 299 -4.32 1.78 -2.62
CA MET A 299 -2.91 1.45 -2.91
C MET A 299 -2.67 -0.06 -2.83
N GLY A 300 -3.20 -0.73 -1.80
CA GLY A 300 -3.15 -2.19 -1.65
C GLY A 300 -3.85 -2.95 -2.77
N ASN A 301 -5.04 -2.48 -3.20
CA ASN A 301 -5.77 -3.06 -4.32
C ASN A 301 -5.01 -2.96 -5.64
N LEU A 302 -4.43 -1.79 -5.94
CA LEU A 302 -3.61 -1.59 -7.15
C LEU A 302 -2.32 -2.43 -7.11
N ALA A 303 -1.68 -2.54 -5.96
CA ALA A 303 -0.51 -3.39 -5.77
C ALA A 303 -0.85 -4.87 -5.98
N ALA A 304 -1.99 -5.35 -5.49
CA ALA A 304 -2.45 -6.71 -5.73
C ALA A 304 -2.75 -6.96 -7.22
N ASN A 305 -3.41 -6.02 -7.89
CA ASN A 305 -3.70 -6.10 -9.32
C ASN A 305 -2.41 -6.17 -10.16
N PHE A 306 -1.40 -5.34 -9.84
CA PHE A 306 -0.09 -5.40 -10.49
C PHE A 306 0.55 -6.80 -10.38
N ILE A 307 0.46 -7.42 -9.19
CA ILE A 307 1.04 -8.76 -8.96
C ILE A 307 0.27 -9.85 -9.71
N ILE A 308 -1.08 -9.80 -9.69
CA ILE A 308 -1.93 -10.86 -10.25
C ILE A 308 -1.95 -10.81 -11.76
N ASN A 309 -2.10 -9.62 -12.33
CA ASN A 309 -2.33 -9.41 -13.76
C ASN A 309 -1.01 -9.17 -14.52
N GLU A 310 0.08 -8.83 -13.81
CA GLU A 310 1.36 -8.42 -14.38
C GLU A 310 1.27 -7.18 -15.30
N ASP A 311 0.20 -6.36 -15.11
CA ASP A 311 -0.04 -5.17 -15.90
C ASP A 311 0.72 -3.96 -15.32
N PRO A 312 1.46 -3.18 -16.13
CA PRO A 312 2.10 -1.96 -15.68
C PRO A 312 1.08 -0.94 -15.15
N VAL A 313 1.41 -0.27 -14.07
CA VAL A 313 0.61 0.81 -13.47
C VAL A 313 1.49 2.02 -13.20
N GLN A 314 0.99 3.22 -13.50
CA GLN A 314 1.65 4.48 -13.22
C GLN A 314 0.61 5.47 -12.72
N GLU A 315 0.37 5.48 -11.41
CA GLU A 315 -0.73 6.22 -10.82
C GLU A 315 -0.29 7.05 -9.60
N PHE A 316 -0.74 8.29 -9.56
CA PHE A 316 -0.77 9.09 -8.35
C PHE A 316 -2.17 9.05 -7.77
N LEU A 317 -2.26 8.54 -6.53
CA LEU A 317 -3.53 8.51 -5.81
C LEU A 317 -3.97 9.93 -5.43
N PRO A 318 -5.28 10.22 -5.46
CA PRO A 318 -5.79 11.50 -5.00
C PRO A 318 -5.49 11.70 -3.51
N THR A 319 -5.14 12.93 -3.14
CA THR A 319 -5.05 13.33 -1.74
C THR A 319 -6.42 13.79 -1.28
N GLU A 320 -6.94 13.19 -0.23
CA GLU A 320 -8.28 13.43 0.30
C GLU A 320 -8.22 13.94 1.73
N ILE A 321 -9.24 14.68 2.15
CA ILE A 321 -9.42 15.10 3.54
C ILE A 321 -10.66 14.42 4.11
N ILE A 322 -10.46 13.70 5.20
CA ILE A 322 -11.55 13.15 6.00
C ILE A 322 -11.84 14.14 7.10
N LEU A 323 -12.98 14.82 6.97
CA LEU A 323 -13.42 15.82 7.96
C LEU A 323 -13.99 15.14 9.20
N ARG A 324 -13.56 15.62 10.38
CA ARG A 324 -14.07 15.25 11.70
C ARG A 324 -14.13 16.48 12.60
N ASP A 325 -14.54 16.30 13.84
CA ASP A 325 -14.82 17.40 14.79
C ASP A 325 -13.59 18.25 15.16
N SER A 326 -12.37 17.78 14.90
CA SER A 326 -11.15 18.57 15.19
C SER A 326 -10.89 19.74 14.23
N LEU A 327 -11.73 19.91 13.17
CA LEU A 327 -11.53 20.94 12.15
C LEU A 327 -12.81 21.69 11.78
#